data_76f6bc31051e50250b2ce4469bcbe989
#
_entry.id   76f6bc31051e50250b2ce4469bcbe989
#
_cell.length_a   1.000
_cell.length_b   1.000
_cell.length_c   1.000
_cell.angle_alpha   90.00
_cell.angle_beta   90.00
_cell.angle_gamma   90.00
#
_symmetry.space_group_name_H-M   'P 1'
#
loop_
_entity.id
_entity.type
_entity.pdbx_description
1 polymer ?
#
loop_
_entity_poly.entity_id
_entity_poly.type
_entity_poly.pdbx_seq_one_letter_code
_entity_poly.pdbx_strand_id
1 'polypeptide(L)'
;VANRAEIAIRVMRACREMGFPSVAVYSDCDRTSPHVRYADEAVALGANKPSESYLNIEKLIDIAKWTGAKVVHPGYGFLAENPIFASACRDEGLTFVGPSAEVIELMGNKMAARQAAVQAGLPVVPGTDIPVNADLSESEVAAIVSDVGYPLFVKAVAGGGGRGMRLVDDPEQLTSAIRTARSEALSAFGEGSIYFERRVMPARHIEVQVLGDEQGRVLPFVERECSIQRRHQKLIEES
;
A
#
# COMPACT_ATOMS: atom_id res chain seq x y z
N VAL A 1 -0.19 0.81 19.28
CA VAL A 1 -0.75 1.14 17.95
C VAL A 1 0.18 2.11 17.26
N ALA A 2 0.84 1.69 16.17
CA ALA A 2 1.84 2.48 15.42
C ALA A 2 1.17 3.38 14.37
N ASN A 3 0.19 4.16 14.79
CA ASN A 3 -0.54 5.10 13.95
C ASN A 3 -1.20 6.20 14.80
N ARG A 4 -1.96 7.09 14.19
CA ARG A 4 -2.61 8.23 14.84
C ARG A 4 -4.05 8.43 14.38
N ALA A 5 -4.72 9.42 14.95
CA ALA A 5 -6.05 9.89 14.56
C ALA A 5 -7.12 8.78 14.62
N GLU A 6 -8.02 8.76 13.64
CA GLU A 6 -9.22 7.92 13.67
C GLU A 6 -8.89 6.42 13.62
N ILE A 7 -7.88 6.00 12.82
CA ILE A 7 -7.52 4.58 12.72
C ILE A 7 -6.94 4.07 14.04
N ALA A 8 -6.14 4.87 14.73
CA ALA A 8 -5.62 4.49 16.04
C ALA A 8 -6.76 4.30 17.05
N ILE A 9 -7.74 5.20 17.06
CA ILE A 9 -8.96 5.07 17.90
C ILE A 9 -9.73 3.80 17.54
N ARG A 10 -9.90 3.53 16.23
CA ARG A 10 -10.64 2.35 15.76
C ARG A 10 -10.00 1.05 16.26
N VAL A 11 -8.67 0.96 16.18
CA VAL A 11 -7.90 -0.19 16.68
C VAL A 11 -8.00 -0.30 18.20
N MET A 12 -7.77 0.79 18.93
CA MET A 12 -7.85 0.81 20.40
C MET A 12 -9.25 0.49 20.91
N ARG A 13 -10.28 0.89 20.18
CA ARG A 13 -11.66 0.53 20.49
C ARG A 13 -11.84 -1.00 20.43
N ALA A 14 -11.37 -1.65 19.38
CA ALA A 14 -11.41 -3.10 19.28
C ALA A 14 -10.59 -3.78 20.41
N CYS A 15 -9.42 -3.24 20.71
CA CYS A 15 -8.62 -3.73 21.85
C CYS A 15 -9.41 -3.67 23.17
N ARG A 16 -10.05 -2.55 23.45
CA ARG A 16 -10.88 -2.36 24.64
C ARG A 16 -12.06 -3.31 24.70
N GLU A 17 -12.78 -3.49 23.58
CA GLU A 17 -13.90 -4.42 23.46
C GLU A 17 -13.45 -5.89 23.71
N MET A 18 -12.20 -6.21 23.37
CA MET A 18 -11.59 -7.52 23.59
C MET A 18 -10.85 -7.66 24.93
N GLY A 19 -10.80 -6.61 25.75
CA GLY A 19 -10.11 -6.60 27.03
C GLY A 19 -8.58 -6.49 26.95
N PHE A 20 -8.04 -6.01 25.82
CA PHE A 20 -6.60 -5.79 25.67
C PHE A 20 -6.24 -4.33 25.98
N PRO A 21 -5.22 -4.09 26.81
CA PRO A 21 -4.68 -2.75 27.03
C PRO A 21 -4.00 -2.24 25.76
N SER A 22 -4.07 -0.93 25.56
CA SER A 22 -3.56 -0.27 24.36
C SER A 22 -2.57 0.84 24.68
N VAL A 23 -1.49 0.92 23.90
CA VAL A 23 -0.51 2.00 23.93
C VAL A 23 -0.65 2.85 22.68
N ALA A 24 -0.85 4.15 22.84
CA ALA A 24 -0.76 5.12 21.76
C ALA A 24 0.67 5.65 21.63
N VAL A 25 1.06 5.99 20.40
CA VAL A 25 2.24 6.81 20.14
C VAL A 25 1.79 8.14 19.54
N TYR A 26 2.53 9.22 19.81
CA TYR A 26 2.17 10.54 19.30
C TYR A 26 3.37 11.44 19.06
N SER A 27 3.32 12.24 17.99
CA SER A 27 4.24 13.35 17.76
C SER A 27 3.84 14.56 18.65
N ASP A 28 4.73 15.53 18.83
CA ASP A 28 4.45 16.67 19.70
C ASP A 28 3.21 17.46 19.30
N CYS A 29 2.93 17.61 18.00
CA CYS A 29 1.72 18.28 17.52
C CYS A 29 0.43 17.47 17.78
N ASP A 30 0.53 16.16 17.96
CA ASP A 30 -0.61 15.27 18.22
C ASP A 30 -0.87 15.03 19.72
N ARG A 31 -0.10 15.65 20.62
CA ARG A 31 -0.17 15.46 22.08
C ARG A 31 -1.57 15.56 22.67
N THR A 32 -2.41 16.41 22.12
CA THR A 32 -3.80 16.62 22.58
C THR A 32 -4.84 15.91 21.73
N SER A 33 -4.40 15.12 20.76
CA SER A 33 -5.28 14.41 19.84
C SER A 33 -6.15 13.36 20.55
N PRO A 34 -7.35 13.07 20.06
CA PRO A 34 -8.27 12.13 20.70
C PRO A 34 -7.70 10.75 20.93
N HIS A 35 -6.88 10.22 20.03
CA HIS A 35 -6.28 8.87 20.17
C HIS A 35 -5.34 8.77 21.37
N VAL A 36 -4.62 9.86 21.72
CA VAL A 36 -3.72 9.92 22.88
C VAL A 36 -4.50 9.78 24.19
N ARG A 37 -5.67 10.41 24.25
CA ARG A 37 -6.55 10.35 25.43
C ARG A 37 -7.38 9.07 25.50
N TYR A 38 -7.53 8.40 24.37
CA TYR A 38 -8.35 7.18 24.30
C TYR A 38 -7.59 5.93 24.76
N ALA A 39 -6.29 5.88 24.56
CA ALA A 39 -5.42 4.78 24.95
C ALA A 39 -5.30 4.62 26.47
N ASP A 40 -4.94 3.45 26.92
CA ASP A 40 -4.64 3.17 28.34
C ASP A 40 -3.28 3.78 28.73
N GLU A 41 -2.32 3.80 27.81
CA GLU A 41 -1.03 4.44 27.93
C GLU A 41 -0.69 5.21 26.63
N ALA A 42 0.10 6.29 26.74
CA ALA A 42 0.51 7.06 25.58
C ALA A 42 1.96 7.53 25.70
N VAL A 43 2.74 7.35 24.64
CA VAL A 43 4.17 7.63 24.61
C VAL A 43 4.51 8.61 23.49
N ALA A 44 5.29 9.65 23.84
CA ALA A 44 5.72 10.66 22.87
C ALA A 44 6.81 10.11 21.95
N LEU A 45 6.63 10.30 20.65
CA LEU A 45 7.65 10.09 19.61
C LEU A 45 8.57 11.32 19.47
N GLY A 46 8.18 12.46 20.04
CA GLY A 46 8.88 13.74 19.89
C GLY A 46 8.48 14.45 18.60
N ALA A 47 9.44 14.73 17.74
CA ALA A 47 9.33 15.58 16.55
C ALA A 47 8.02 15.47 15.75
N ASN A 48 7.60 16.60 15.17
CA ASN A 48 6.37 16.67 14.37
C ASN A 48 6.51 16.03 12.98
N LYS A 49 7.73 16.00 12.44
CA LYS A 49 7.98 15.46 11.11
C LYS A 49 7.82 13.93 11.11
N PRO A 50 7.01 13.36 10.21
CA PRO A 50 6.75 11.91 10.19
C PRO A 50 8.01 11.05 10.12
N SER A 51 9.02 11.44 9.33
CA SER A 51 10.29 10.72 9.24
C SER A 51 11.07 10.64 10.55
N GLU A 52 10.79 11.53 11.48
CA GLU A 52 11.44 11.60 12.79
C GLU A 52 10.55 11.07 13.93
N SER A 53 9.31 10.69 13.60
CA SER A 53 8.29 10.20 14.52
C SER A 53 7.62 8.90 14.02
N TYR A 54 6.46 8.98 13.38
CA TYR A 54 5.65 7.82 12.97
C TYR A 54 6.30 6.91 11.91
N LEU A 55 7.30 7.38 11.17
CA LEU A 55 8.08 6.60 10.21
C LEU A 55 9.45 6.18 10.76
N ASN A 56 9.74 6.46 12.03
CA ASN A 56 10.97 6.03 12.67
C ASN A 56 10.78 4.65 13.30
N ILE A 57 11.26 3.62 12.59
CA ILE A 57 11.13 2.22 12.98
C ILE A 57 11.76 1.96 14.34
N GLU A 58 12.99 2.43 14.55
CA GLU A 58 13.76 2.22 15.78
C GLU A 58 12.99 2.74 17.00
N LYS A 59 12.51 4.00 16.94
CA LYS A 59 11.69 4.57 18.03
C LYS A 59 10.43 3.77 18.34
N LEU A 60 9.74 3.29 17.31
CA LEU A 60 8.51 2.51 17.50
C LEU A 60 8.79 1.17 18.16
N ILE A 61 9.87 0.51 17.77
CA ILE A 61 10.32 -0.76 18.38
C ILE A 61 10.74 -0.51 19.83
N ASP A 62 11.55 0.51 20.09
CA ASP A 62 11.99 0.86 21.44
C ASP A 62 10.81 1.14 22.39
N ILE A 63 9.83 1.90 21.91
CA ILE A 63 8.60 2.16 22.68
C ILE A 63 7.82 0.87 22.94
N ALA A 64 7.69 -0.01 21.94
CA ALA A 64 7.00 -1.28 22.12
C ALA A 64 7.69 -2.14 23.19
N LYS A 65 9.02 -2.21 23.17
CA LYS A 65 9.81 -2.92 24.17
C LYS A 65 9.70 -2.29 25.56
N TRP A 66 9.83 -0.99 25.64
CA TRP A 66 9.77 -0.24 26.91
C TRP A 66 8.41 -0.35 27.60
N THR A 67 7.31 -0.31 26.83
CA THR A 67 5.95 -0.48 27.37
C THR A 67 5.55 -1.93 27.58
N GLY A 68 6.39 -2.88 27.21
CA GLY A 68 6.09 -4.31 27.30
C GLY A 68 5.02 -4.79 26.33
N ALA A 69 4.73 -4.00 25.29
CA ALA A 69 3.81 -4.42 24.24
C ALA A 69 4.27 -5.71 23.57
N LYS A 70 3.32 -6.58 23.24
CA LYS A 70 3.58 -7.85 22.53
C LYS A 70 3.15 -7.81 21.09
N VAL A 71 2.25 -6.88 20.76
CA VAL A 71 1.59 -6.79 19.46
C VAL A 71 1.70 -5.36 18.95
N VAL A 72 2.06 -5.20 17.68
CA VAL A 72 2.12 -3.92 16.99
C VAL A 72 1.10 -3.91 15.87
N HIS A 73 0.13 -2.99 15.97
CA HIS A 73 -0.85 -2.76 14.90
C HIS A 73 -0.47 -1.48 14.14
N PRO A 74 -0.11 -1.57 12.86
CA PRO A 74 0.35 -0.40 12.09
C PRO A 74 -0.79 0.50 11.58
N GLY A 75 -2.05 0.07 11.68
CA GLY A 75 -3.17 0.73 11.01
C GLY A 75 -3.06 0.63 9.49
N TYR A 76 -3.28 1.74 8.80
CA TYR A 76 -3.01 1.90 7.37
C TYR A 76 -2.12 3.13 7.12
N GLY A 77 -1.47 3.20 5.95
CA GLY A 77 -0.48 4.23 5.66
C GLY A 77 0.78 4.09 6.54
N PHE A 78 1.54 5.15 6.70
CA PHE A 78 2.83 5.13 7.42
C PHE A 78 3.66 3.87 7.14
N LEU A 79 3.83 3.00 8.13
CA LEU A 79 4.63 1.78 8.03
C LEU A 79 3.81 0.50 7.82
N ALA A 80 2.50 0.61 7.56
CA ALA A 80 1.63 -0.56 7.40
C ALA A 80 2.05 -1.46 6.22
N GLU A 81 2.60 -0.87 5.17
CA GLU A 81 3.09 -1.57 3.98
C GLU A 81 4.63 -1.56 3.88
N ASN A 82 5.31 -1.45 5.02
CA ASN A 82 6.77 -1.41 5.07
C ASN A 82 7.33 -2.77 5.51
N PRO A 83 8.02 -3.52 4.61
CA PRO A 83 8.54 -4.84 4.94
C PRO A 83 9.66 -4.80 6.00
N ILE A 84 10.44 -3.70 6.03
CA ILE A 84 11.50 -3.53 7.04
C ILE A 84 10.91 -3.41 8.43
N PHE A 85 9.78 -2.70 8.59
CA PHE A 85 9.11 -2.58 9.88
C PHE A 85 8.50 -3.91 10.34
N ALA A 86 7.86 -4.65 9.44
CA ALA A 86 7.32 -5.98 9.74
C ALA A 86 8.44 -6.95 10.17
N SER A 87 9.58 -6.92 9.47
CA SER A 87 10.78 -7.71 9.82
C SER A 87 11.34 -7.29 11.18
N ALA A 88 11.49 -6.00 11.43
CA ALA A 88 12.00 -5.49 12.70
C ALA A 88 11.10 -5.89 13.89
N CYS A 89 9.79 -5.89 13.73
CA CYS A 89 8.88 -6.41 14.74
C CYS A 89 9.14 -7.89 15.01
N ARG A 90 9.24 -8.72 13.99
CA ARG A 90 9.51 -10.16 14.11
C ARG A 90 10.84 -10.42 14.81
N ASP A 91 11.90 -9.73 14.39
CA ASP A 91 13.26 -9.93 14.90
C ASP A 91 13.39 -9.55 16.39
N GLU A 92 12.53 -8.67 16.87
CA GLU A 92 12.41 -8.26 18.27
C GLU A 92 11.31 -9.02 19.06
N GLY A 93 10.76 -10.09 18.46
CA GLY A 93 9.75 -10.94 19.12
C GLY A 93 8.38 -10.26 19.31
N LEU A 94 8.08 -9.24 18.50
CA LEU A 94 6.79 -8.55 18.49
C LEU A 94 5.91 -9.13 17.38
N THR A 95 4.64 -9.38 17.68
CA THR A 95 3.66 -9.76 16.66
C THR A 95 3.23 -8.54 15.85
N PHE A 96 3.57 -8.51 14.58
CA PHE A 96 3.07 -7.50 13.64
C PHE A 96 1.68 -7.91 13.16
N VAL A 97 0.68 -7.04 13.33
CA VAL A 97 -0.68 -7.27 12.82
C VAL A 97 -0.73 -6.90 11.35
N GLY A 98 -0.47 -7.86 10.51
CA GLY A 98 -0.39 -7.71 9.07
C GLY A 98 0.25 -8.92 8.40
N PRO A 99 0.46 -8.87 7.08
CA PRO A 99 1.19 -9.91 6.36
C PRO A 99 2.66 -9.98 6.79
N SER A 100 3.35 -11.08 6.43
CA SER A 100 4.80 -11.16 6.62
C SER A 100 5.56 -10.14 5.77
N ALA A 101 6.80 -9.83 6.14
CA ALA A 101 7.63 -8.89 5.39
C ALA A 101 7.77 -9.30 3.92
N GLU A 102 7.93 -10.61 3.67
CA GLU A 102 8.07 -11.17 2.32
C GLU A 102 6.78 -10.98 1.49
N VAL A 103 5.61 -11.13 2.11
CA VAL A 103 4.33 -10.89 1.44
C VAL A 103 4.11 -9.40 1.17
N ILE A 104 4.48 -8.53 2.13
CA ILE A 104 4.40 -7.07 1.94
C ILE A 104 5.29 -6.65 0.75
N GLU A 105 6.51 -7.16 0.69
CA GLU A 105 7.46 -6.87 -0.40
C GLU A 105 6.94 -7.37 -1.75
N LEU A 106 6.48 -8.63 -1.81
CA LEU A 106 5.91 -9.24 -3.01
C LEU A 106 4.71 -8.44 -3.54
N MET A 107 3.76 -8.15 -2.66
CA MET A 107 2.51 -7.46 -3.04
C MET A 107 2.69 -5.96 -3.25
N GLY A 108 3.72 -5.37 -2.67
CA GLY A 108 4.13 -3.98 -2.91
C GLY A 108 4.71 -3.77 -4.30
N ASN A 109 5.28 -4.79 -4.91
CA ASN A 109 5.75 -4.76 -6.28
C ASN A 109 4.64 -5.20 -7.25
N LYS A 110 4.11 -4.25 -8.04
CA LYS A 110 2.96 -4.50 -8.93
C LYS A 110 3.20 -5.61 -9.95
N MET A 111 4.42 -5.74 -10.46
CA MET A 111 4.75 -6.77 -11.44
C MET A 111 4.83 -8.14 -10.78
N ALA A 112 5.48 -8.23 -9.61
CA ALA A 112 5.57 -9.47 -8.84
C ALA A 112 4.17 -9.91 -8.36
N ALA A 113 3.35 -8.98 -7.86
CA ALA A 113 1.98 -9.25 -7.44
C ALA A 113 1.12 -9.77 -8.62
N ARG A 114 1.25 -9.16 -9.81
CA ARG A 114 0.58 -9.61 -11.03
C ARG A 114 1.01 -11.03 -11.41
N GLN A 115 2.31 -11.30 -11.41
CA GLN A 115 2.85 -12.63 -11.71
C GLN A 115 2.36 -13.68 -10.70
N ALA A 116 2.33 -13.35 -9.41
CA ALA A 116 1.80 -14.23 -8.38
C ALA A 116 0.30 -14.52 -8.60
N ALA A 117 -0.49 -13.53 -9.01
CA ALA A 117 -1.90 -13.71 -9.34
C ALA A 117 -2.09 -14.66 -10.54
N VAL A 118 -1.30 -14.47 -11.61
CA VAL A 118 -1.33 -15.34 -12.78
C VAL A 118 -0.96 -16.80 -12.41
N GLN A 119 0.10 -16.98 -11.60
CA GLN A 119 0.52 -18.30 -11.13
C GLN A 119 -0.54 -18.98 -10.25
N ALA A 120 -1.31 -18.20 -9.51
CA ALA A 120 -2.44 -18.66 -8.72
C ALA A 120 -3.71 -18.93 -9.56
N GLY A 121 -3.67 -18.74 -10.88
CA GLY A 121 -4.80 -18.93 -11.77
C GLY A 121 -5.87 -17.84 -11.71
N LEU A 122 -5.55 -16.68 -11.11
CA LEU A 122 -6.47 -15.55 -11.04
C LEU A 122 -6.48 -14.78 -12.37
N PRO A 123 -7.65 -14.32 -12.82
CA PRO A 123 -7.73 -13.44 -13.97
C PRO A 123 -7.09 -12.09 -13.64
N VAL A 124 -6.28 -11.59 -14.55
CA VAL A 124 -5.64 -10.26 -14.43
C VAL A 124 -6.05 -9.39 -15.61
N VAL A 125 -6.04 -8.08 -15.42
CA VAL A 125 -6.28 -7.11 -16.51
C VAL A 125 -5.19 -7.31 -17.57
N PRO A 126 -5.51 -7.38 -18.88
CA PRO A 126 -4.49 -7.48 -19.92
C PRO A 126 -3.44 -6.38 -19.81
N GLY A 127 -2.18 -6.73 -19.87
CA GLY A 127 -1.06 -5.79 -19.69
C GLY A 127 0.27 -6.49 -19.84
N THR A 128 1.36 -5.74 -19.67
CA THR A 128 2.71 -6.30 -19.75
C THR A 128 3.07 -7.06 -18.47
N ASP A 129 3.76 -8.19 -18.62
CA ASP A 129 4.22 -9.02 -17.51
C ASP A 129 5.63 -8.67 -17.03
N ILE A 130 6.31 -7.78 -17.76
CA ILE A 130 7.64 -7.25 -17.45
C ILE A 130 7.65 -5.73 -17.64
N PRO A 131 8.54 -5.02 -16.95
CA PRO A 131 8.73 -3.59 -17.17
C PRO A 131 9.14 -3.30 -18.62
N VAL A 132 8.62 -2.21 -19.15
CA VAL A 132 8.98 -1.70 -20.48
C VAL A 132 10.20 -0.79 -20.31
N ASN A 133 11.35 -1.26 -20.75
CA ASN A 133 12.62 -0.55 -20.64
C ASN A 133 12.70 0.67 -21.58
N ALA A 134 13.64 1.57 -21.28
CA ALA A 134 13.82 2.80 -22.03
C ALA A 134 14.48 2.60 -23.40
N ASP A 135 15.15 1.50 -23.58
CA ASP A 135 15.97 1.12 -24.76
C ASP A 135 15.17 0.37 -25.84
N LEU A 136 13.87 0.08 -25.59
CA LEU A 136 13.02 -0.53 -26.60
C LEU A 136 12.76 0.44 -27.76
N SER A 137 12.86 -0.08 -28.98
CA SER A 137 12.51 0.61 -30.21
C SER A 137 10.99 0.88 -30.29
N GLU A 138 10.61 1.85 -31.10
CA GLU A 138 9.18 2.16 -31.33
C GLU A 138 8.41 0.95 -31.87
N SER A 139 9.04 0.10 -32.69
CA SER A 139 8.41 -1.11 -33.24
C SER A 139 8.19 -2.17 -32.17
N GLU A 140 9.11 -2.34 -31.23
CA GLU A 140 8.95 -3.26 -30.10
C GLU A 140 7.85 -2.80 -29.14
N VAL A 141 7.82 -1.48 -28.85
CA VAL A 141 6.74 -0.90 -28.04
C VAL A 141 5.39 -1.08 -28.73
N ALA A 142 5.32 -0.83 -30.04
CA ALA A 142 4.08 -1.00 -30.81
C ALA A 142 3.59 -2.46 -30.81
N ALA A 143 4.49 -3.43 -30.90
CA ALA A 143 4.15 -4.86 -30.79
C ALA A 143 3.56 -5.19 -29.41
N ILE A 144 4.21 -4.77 -28.34
CA ILE A 144 3.72 -4.97 -26.96
C ILE A 144 2.33 -4.34 -26.77
N VAL A 145 2.14 -3.12 -27.24
CA VAL A 145 0.86 -2.40 -27.11
C VAL A 145 -0.24 -3.03 -27.96
N SER A 146 0.11 -3.66 -29.10
CA SER A 146 -0.87 -4.40 -29.91
C SER A 146 -1.52 -5.54 -29.14
N ASP A 147 -0.76 -6.23 -28.31
CA ASP A 147 -1.28 -7.32 -27.47
C ASP A 147 -2.13 -6.80 -26.30
N VAL A 148 -1.75 -5.67 -25.71
CA VAL A 148 -2.50 -5.01 -24.62
C VAL A 148 -3.81 -4.42 -25.17
N GLY A 149 -3.77 -3.71 -26.30
CA GLY A 149 -4.90 -3.03 -26.94
C GLY A 149 -5.26 -1.68 -26.30
N TYR A 150 -5.88 -0.82 -27.12
CA TYR A 150 -6.39 0.50 -26.69
C TYR A 150 -7.86 0.43 -26.24
N PRO A 151 -8.32 1.34 -25.39
CA PRO A 151 -7.50 2.32 -24.64
C PRO A 151 -6.68 1.63 -23.54
N LEU A 152 -5.51 2.19 -23.22
CA LEU A 152 -4.61 1.63 -22.20
C LEU A 152 -4.06 2.70 -21.26
N PHE A 153 -3.53 2.25 -20.14
CA PHE A 153 -2.74 3.07 -19.23
C PHE A 153 -1.25 2.77 -19.36
N VAL A 154 -0.46 3.84 -19.42
CA VAL A 154 0.98 3.79 -19.12
C VAL A 154 1.14 4.04 -17.63
N LYS A 155 1.73 3.11 -16.89
CA LYS A 155 1.85 3.17 -15.43
C LYS A 155 3.31 3.04 -15.01
N ALA A 156 3.73 3.80 -13.99
CA ALA A 156 5.02 3.57 -13.33
C ALA A 156 5.01 2.24 -12.57
N VAL A 157 6.10 1.49 -12.65
CA VAL A 157 6.29 0.24 -11.88
C VAL A 157 6.39 0.59 -10.39
N ALA A 158 7.25 1.55 -10.04
CA ALA A 158 7.31 2.12 -8.70
C ALA A 158 6.20 3.15 -8.51
N GLY A 159 5.55 3.13 -7.34
CA GLY A 159 4.57 4.15 -6.97
C GLY A 159 3.14 3.64 -6.80
N GLY A 160 2.27 4.53 -6.29
CA GLY A 160 0.87 4.26 -5.97
C GLY A 160 0.02 5.53 -6.03
N GLY A 161 -1.30 5.39 -5.77
CA GLY A 161 -2.22 6.53 -5.70
C GLY A 161 -2.42 7.29 -7.01
N GLY A 162 -2.21 6.62 -8.16
CA GLY A 162 -2.42 7.23 -9.49
C GLY A 162 -1.29 8.15 -9.99
N ARG A 163 -0.20 8.30 -9.25
CA ARG A 163 0.99 9.03 -9.72
C ARG A 163 1.72 8.20 -10.77
N GLY A 164 2.24 8.88 -11.82
CA GLY A 164 2.92 8.20 -12.94
C GLY A 164 1.97 7.34 -13.80
N MET A 165 0.68 7.68 -13.86
CA MET A 165 -0.31 6.99 -14.67
C MET A 165 -0.84 7.93 -15.75
N ARG A 166 -0.83 7.47 -17.01
CA ARG A 166 -1.33 8.21 -18.18
C ARG A 166 -2.27 7.34 -18.99
N LEU A 167 -3.45 7.87 -19.27
CA LEU A 167 -4.39 7.27 -20.20
C LEU A 167 -3.93 7.55 -21.63
N VAL A 168 -4.00 6.54 -22.47
CA VAL A 168 -3.72 6.61 -23.91
C VAL A 168 -4.92 6.00 -24.63
N ASP A 169 -5.67 6.83 -25.32
CA ASP A 169 -6.83 6.42 -26.09
C ASP A 169 -6.43 6.04 -27.53
N ASP A 170 -5.41 6.72 -28.09
CA ASP A 170 -4.96 6.57 -29.47
C ASP A 170 -3.45 6.33 -29.57
N PRO A 171 -3.00 5.58 -30.61
CA PRO A 171 -1.57 5.30 -30.84
C PRO A 171 -0.70 6.57 -30.92
N GLU A 172 -1.22 7.65 -31.47
CA GLU A 172 -0.48 8.92 -31.64
C GLU A 172 -0.03 9.54 -30.30
N GLN A 173 -0.77 9.28 -29.23
CA GLN A 173 -0.49 9.78 -27.88
C GLN A 173 0.58 8.95 -27.14
N LEU A 174 0.87 7.74 -27.61
CA LEU A 174 1.66 6.75 -26.87
C LEU A 174 3.07 7.24 -26.52
N THR A 175 3.82 7.72 -27.50
CA THR A 175 5.21 8.15 -27.30
C THR A 175 5.30 9.31 -26.29
N SER A 176 4.38 10.27 -26.37
CA SER A 176 4.35 11.39 -25.41
C SER A 176 3.97 10.94 -24.00
N ALA A 177 3.01 10.02 -23.88
CA ALA A 177 2.57 9.45 -22.61
C ALA A 177 3.69 8.64 -21.93
N ILE A 178 4.42 7.82 -22.68
CA ILE A 178 5.59 7.08 -22.19
C ILE A 178 6.64 8.03 -21.64
N ARG A 179 7.04 9.04 -22.41
CA ARG A 179 8.06 10.00 -21.99
C ARG A 179 7.66 10.72 -20.71
N THR A 180 6.40 11.16 -20.62
CA THR A 180 5.89 11.88 -19.46
C THR A 180 5.82 10.96 -18.25
N ALA A 181 5.27 9.76 -18.39
CA ALA A 181 5.17 8.79 -17.30
C ALA A 181 6.55 8.40 -16.73
N ARG A 182 7.55 8.17 -17.60
CA ARG A 182 8.94 7.88 -17.19
C ARG A 182 9.57 9.04 -16.44
N SER A 183 9.44 10.26 -16.95
CA SER A 183 9.98 11.46 -16.30
C SER A 183 9.39 11.68 -14.92
N GLU A 184 8.08 11.51 -14.78
CA GLU A 184 7.40 11.62 -13.49
C GLU A 184 7.82 10.49 -12.52
N ALA A 185 7.91 9.26 -13.02
CA ALA A 185 8.34 8.11 -12.22
C ALA A 185 9.77 8.31 -11.71
N LEU A 186 10.68 8.72 -12.58
CA LEU A 186 12.06 8.99 -12.21
C LEU A 186 12.17 10.12 -11.17
N SER A 187 11.42 11.21 -11.37
CA SER A 187 11.42 12.35 -10.45
C SER A 187 10.81 12.00 -9.08
N ALA A 188 9.74 11.19 -9.05
CA ALA A 188 9.00 10.91 -7.82
C ALA A 188 9.56 9.73 -7.04
N PHE A 189 10.14 8.74 -7.73
CA PHE A 189 10.49 7.44 -7.15
C PHE A 189 11.96 7.04 -7.39
N GLY A 190 12.72 7.82 -8.18
CA GLY A 190 14.10 7.49 -8.55
C GLY A 190 14.23 6.39 -9.61
N GLU A 191 13.10 5.86 -10.10
CA GLU A 191 13.05 4.79 -11.10
C GLU A 191 12.05 5.14 -12.19
N GLY A 192 12.49 5.06 -13.47
CA GLY A 192 11.68 5.42 -14.65
C GLY A 192 11.01 4.24 -15.35
N SER A 193 11.03 3.04 -14.77
CA SER A 193 10.40 1.86 -15.35
C SER A 193 8.88 2.00 -15.40
N ILE A 194 8.30 1.62 -16.53
CA ILE A 194 6.85 1.68 -16.78
C ILE A 194 6.32 0.31 -17.21
N TYR A 195 5.02 0.16 -17.20
CA TYR A 195 4.30 -0.96 -17.77
C TYR A 195 2.99 -0.50 -18.41
N PHE A 196 2.43 -1.31 -19.29
CA PHE A 196 1.14 -1.06 -19.94
C PHE A 196 0.06 -1.93 -19.34
N GLU A 197 -1.15 -1.39 -19.25
CA GLU A 197 -2.32 -2.11 -18.79
C GLU A 197 -3.56 -1.61 -19.52
N ARG A 198 -4.39 -2.54 -20.03
CA ARG A 198 -5.64 -2.20 -20.72
C ARG A 198 -6.56 -1.41 -19.77
N ARG A 199 -7.21 -0.39 -20.29
CA ARG A 199 -8.28 0.27 -19.56
C ARG A 199 -9.53 -0.60 -19.56
N VAL A 200 -10.02 -0.92 -18.39
CA VAL A 200 -11.30 -1.64 -18.22
C VAL A 200 -12.44 -0.62 -18.19
N MET A 201 -13.42 -0.80 -19.07
CA MET A 201 -14.61 0.08 -19.14
C MET A 201 -15.84 -0.73 -19.59
N PRO A 202 -17.01 -0.53 -18.97
CA PRO A 202 -17.21 0.13 -17.68
C PRO A 202 -16.53 -0.62 -16.55
N ALA A 203 -16.09 0.08 -15.51
CA ALA A 203 -15.38 -0.54 -14.39
C ALA A 203 -16.11 -0.28 -13.07
N ARG A 204 -16.14 -1.30 -12.22
CA ARG A 204 -16.45 -1.20 -10.79
C ARG A 204 -15.21 -1.58 -10.00
N HIS A 205 -14.95 -0.87 -8.92
CA HIS A 205 -13.88 -1.24 -8.01
C HIS A 205 -14.46 -2.07 -6.87
N ILE A 206 -14.21 -3.36 -6.93
CA ILE A 206 -14.61 -4.32 -5.90
C ILE A 206 -13.35 -4.83 -5.21
N GLU A 207 -13.39 -4.91 -3.91
CA GLU A 207 -12.30 -5.46 -3.11
C GLU A 207 -12.84 -6.47 -2.08
N VAL A 208 -11.98 -7.39 -1.67
CA VAL A 208 -12.27 -8.37 -0.63
C VAL A 208 -11.20 -8.28 0.44
N GLN A 209 -11.63 -8.03 1.68
CA GLN A 209 -10.74 -8.13 2.82
C GLN A 209 -10.42 -9.61 3.09
N VAL A 210 -9.15 -9.90 3.32
CA VAL A 210 -8.70 -11.23 3.75
C VAL A 210 -7.95 -11.11 5.07
N LEU A 211 -8.05 -12.15 5.91
CA LEU A 211 -7.31 -12.28 7.15
C LEU A 211 -6.65 -13.65 7.17
N GLY A 212 -5.34 -13.70 7.34
CA GLY A 212 -4.57 -14.92 7.53
C GLY A 212 -4.18 -15.12 8.99
N ASP A 213 -4.17 -16.36 9.45
CA ASP A 213 -3.65 -16.74 10.78
C ASP A 213 -2.30 -17.49 10.67
N GLU A 214 -1.66 -17.67 11.82
CA GLU A 214 -0.38 -18.39 11.91
C GLU A 214 -0.46 -19.89 11.56
N GLN A 215 -1.67 -20.46 11.49
CA GLN A 215 -1.92 -21.84 11.07
C GLN A 215 -2.12 -21.97 9.55
N GLY A 216 -1.98 -20.87 8.80
CA GLY A 216 -2.13 -20.85 7.35
C GLY A 216 -3.58 -20.83 6.87
N ARG A 217 -4.56 -20.58 7.75
CA ARG A 217 -5.95 -20.40 7.32
C ARG A 217 -6.14 -18.96 6.83
N VAL A 218 -6.81 -18.82 5.70
CA VAL A 218 -7.16 -17.51 5.13
C VAL A 218 -8.68 -17.39 5.08
N LEU A 219 -9.20 -16.36 5.72
CA LEU A 219 -10.63 -16.04 5.78
C LEU A 219 -10.91 -14.83 4.88
N PRO A 220 -11.70 -15.00 3.80
CA PRO A 220 -12.24 -13.88 3.06
C PRO A 220 -13.47 -13.32 3.79
N PHE A 221 -13.61 -12.01 3.78
CA PHE A 221 -14.81 -11.30 4.23
C PHE A 221 -15.70 -10.96 3.03
N VAL A 222 -16.83 -10.33 3.28
CA VAL A 222 -17.72 -9.82 2.24
C VAL A 222 -17.00 -8.77 1.38
N GLU A 223 -17.38 -8.69 0.14
CA GLU A 223 -16.86 -7.69 -0.80
C GLU A 223 -17.24 -6.26 -0.37
N ARG A 224 -16.40 -5.32 -0.74
CA ARG A 224 -16.68 -3.89 -0.65
C ARG A 224 -16.67 -3.27 -2.05
N GLU A 225 -17.72 -2.53 -2.37
CA GLU A 225 -17.82 -1.67 -3.56
C GLU A 225 -17.19 -0.31 -3.23
N CYS A 226 -16.15 0.10 -3.95
CA CYS A 226 -15.39 1.32 -3.72
C CYS A 226 -15.22 2.16 -5.00
N SER A 227 -16.16 2.10 -5.93
CA SER A 227 -16.06 2.79 -7.22
C SER A 227 -16.18 4.31 -7.10
N ILE A 228 -16.81 4.82 -6.03
CA ILE A 228 -16.94 6.26 -5.79
C ILE A 228 -15.65 6.80 -5.18
N GLN A 229 -14.82 7.38 -6.04
CA GLN A 229 -13.49 7.85 -5.70
C GLN A 229 -13.27 9.30 -6.12
N ARG A 230 -12.41 10.01 -5.39
CA ARG A 230 -11.90 11.33 -5.78
C ARG A 230 -10.39 11.26 -5.92
N ARG A 231 -9.86 11.48 -7.12
CA ARG A 231 -8.42 11.40 -7.40
C ARG A 231 -7.79 10.10 -6.90
N HIS A 232 -8.45 8.96 -7.16
CA HIS A 232 -8.05 7.62 -6.72
C HIS A 232 -8.08 7.40 -5.20
N GLN A 233 -8.79 8.25 -4.45
CA GLN A 233 -9.08 8.05 -3.04
C GLN A 233 -10.52 7.55 -2.90
N LYS A 234 -10.71 6.44 -2.23
CA LYS A 234 -12.03 5.88 -1.92
C LYS A 234 -12.78 6.85 -1.00
N LEU A 235 -14.00 7.21 -1.35
CA LEU A 235 -14.83 8.12 -0.57
C LEU A 235 -16.02 7.41 0.07
N ILE A 236 -16.60 6.46 -0.64
CA ILE A 236 -17.71 5.64 -0.18
C ILE A 236 -17.34 4.19 -0.40
N GLU A 237 -17.54 3.38 0.61
CA GLU A 237 -17.32 1.95 0.61
C GLU A 237 -18.59 1.30 1.14
N GLU A 238 -19.15 0.37 0.37
CA GLU A 238 -20.41 -0.33 0.68
C GLU A 238 -20.19 -1.84 0.58
N SER A 239 -20.87 -2.63 1.39
CA SER A 239 -20.86 -4.09 1.38
C SER A 239 -22.27 -4.65 1.17
#